data_045050f3a0eddb9d0242739c9d6f6092
#
_entry.id   045050f3a0eddb9d0242739c9d6f6092
#
_cell.length_a   1.000
_cell.length_b   1.000
_cell.length_c   1.000
_cell.angle_alpha   90.00
_cell.angle_beta   90.00
_cell.angle_gamma   90.00
#
_symmetry.space_group_name_H-M   'P 1'
#
loop_
_entity.id
_entity.type
_entity.pdbx_description
1 polymer ?
#
loop_
_entity_poly.entity_id
_entity_poly.type
_entity_poly.pdbx_seq_one_letter_code
_entity_poly.pdbx_strand_id
1 'polypeptide(L)'
;MNVVRADSGQSGPSAKLSLSNLPAGLVQKASARVCWIALACALTTVVMTLLQRVLQPEVAQLQKQLAIQINTAFILVFSIGLFSAGRFGWLSANAILYLGLVLEVLIGYALAAFEYSIAWDSQQPVRGISWMALWIAVCGLLIPNRHYIMLIAALVTASMGPLAYAMFHAAAIPINRLLIWNMPNFLVAAVTVLISRRLYHLEVQVQRAKEMGSYQLDTLISKGGMGEVWRASHRMLARDSAIKLIRPEMLARATGKQAAMIRRRFEQEAKTTAALKSPHTVGLYDFGTSEDGGFYYVMELLDGIDLETLVKQFGPQPPGRIVHVLRQASKSLAEAHNAGLIHRDIKPTNIFLCRLGVEYDFAKVLDFGLVKSALDEGSVRMTMEGVTTGTPAYMPPEIAMGNQQIDGRADLYGLGCVAYWLLTGSLTFNEKSSMAMILAHVQTAPDPPSHRTTAFIPPGLERTVMAWLAKKPEDRPRSAEALARMLEECQNACPWTQADAELWWRTHLPEGTIHPMDESQQKTSTSTIAMRTM
;
A
#
# COMPACT_ATOMS: atom_id res chain seq x y z
N MET A 1 22.78 30.70 -16.67
CA MET A 1 23.69 29.94 -15.79
C MET A 1 23.55 28.50 -16.17
N ASN A 2 24.52 27.95 -16.89
CA ASN A 2 24.44 26.65 -17.56
C ASN A 2 24.62 25.53 -16.55
N VAL A 3 23.65 24.62 -16.49
CA VAL A 3 23.80 23.36 -15.76
C VAL A 3 24.43 22.34 -16.70
N VAL A 4 25.65 21.96 -16.36
CA VAL A 4 26.49 20.97 -17.06
C VAL A 4 25.84 19.59 -16.89
N ARG A 5 25.49 18.93 -17.99
CA ARG A 5 25.24 17.49 -18.04
C ARG A 5 26.56 16.78 -17.77
N ALA A 6 26.63 16.02 -16.70
CA ALA A 6 27.73 15.09 -16.49
C ALA A 6 27.49 13.82 -17.31
N ASP A 7 28.27 13.64 -18.36
CA ASP A 7 28.48 12.37 -19.05
C ASP A 7 29.15 11.39 -18.09
N SER A 8 28.47 10.30 -17.78
CA SER A 8 29.05 9.18 -17.04
C SER A 8 29.62 8.13 -17.99
N GLY A 9 30.80 8.39 -18.46
CA GLY A 9 31.66 7.36 -19.02
C GLY A 9 32.75 7.01 -18.01
N GLN A 10 32.58 5.91 -17.29
CA GLN A 10 33.67 5.09 -16.76
C GLN A 10 33.20 3.64 -16.57
N SER A 11 33.53 2.82 -17.54
CA SER A 11 33.60 1.37 -17.46
C SER A 11 34.78 0.95 -16.58
N GLY A 12 34.50 0.48 -15.37
CA GLY A 12 35.43 -0.25 -14.50
C GLY A 12 35.24 -1.76 -14.66
N PRO A 13 36.31 -2.58 -14.67
CA PRO A 13 36.24 -3.99 -14.99
C PRO A 13 35.89 -4.82 -13.76
N SER A 14 35.02 -5.71 -13.94
CA SER A 14 34.58 -6.90 -13.21
C SER A 14 33.08 -6.88 -12.92
N ALA A 15 32.29 -7.01 -13.98
CA ALA A 15 30.95 -7.57 -13.87
C ALA A 15 31.14 -9.04 -13.47
N LYS A 16 31.27 -9.34 -12.15
CA LYS A 16 30.97 -10.64 -11.61
C LYS A 16 29.59 -10.96 -12.11
N LEU A 17 29.42 -12.06 -12.85
CA LEU A 17 28.13 -12.60 -13.28
C LEU A 17 27.23 -12.79 -12.04
N SER A 18 26.56 -11.74 -11.64
CA SER A 18 25.46 -11.81 -10.68
C SER A 18 24.27 -12.37 -11.45
N LEU A 19 24.05 -13.66 -11.32
CA LEU A 19 22.99 -14.40 -11.97
C LEU A 19 21.57 -13.98 -11.49
N SER A 20 21.46 -13.13 -10.47
CA SER A 20 20.20 -12.63 -9.96
C SER A 20 20.11 -11.09 -10.00
N ASN A 21 19.54 -10.54 -11.07
CA ASN A 21 19.01 -9.17 -11.04
C ASN A 21 17.55 -9.12 -10.54
N LEU A 22 17.22 -9.98 -9.58
CA LEU A 22 15.95 -9.93 -8.86
C LEU A 22 16.01 -8.83 -7.81
N PRO A 23 14.95 -8.02 -7.62
CA PRO A 23 14.84 -7.11 -6.49
C PRO A 23 15.06 -7.85 -5.17
N ALA A 24 15.78 -7.23 -4.22
CA ALA A 24 16.18 -7.87 -2.95
C ALA A 24 14.99 -8.48 -2.18
N GLY A 25 13.85 -7.81 -2.17
CA GLY A 25 12.63 -8.30 -1.53
C GLY A 25 12.03 -9.55 -2.18
N LEU A 26 12.17 -9.72 -3.51
CA LEU A 26 11.74 -10.94 -4.22
C LEU A 26 12.69 -12.10 -3.95
N VAL A 27 14.01 -11.84 -3.92
CA VAL A 27 15.02 -12.85 -3.60
C VAL A 27 14.77 -13.46 -2.22
N GLN A 28 14.45 -12.63 -1.22
CA GLN A 28 14.17 -13.09 0.14
C GLN A 28 12.89 -13.92 0.23
N LYS A 29 11.81 -13.51 -0.44
CA LYS A 29 10.57 -14.30 -0.50
C LYS A 29 10.75 -15.62 -1.24
N ALA A 30 11.47 -15.59 -2.36
CA ALA A 30 11.76 -16.77 -3.16
C ALA A 30 12.63 -17.77 -2.38
N SER A 31 13.66 -17.32 -1.67
CA SER A 31 14.50 -18.18 -0.83
C SER A 31 13.70 -18.84 0.31
N ALA A 32 12.77 -18.11 0.93
CA ALA A 32 11.87 -18.69 1.94
C ALA A 32 10.98 -19.79 1.35
N ARG A 33 10.42 -19.60 0.14
CA ARG A 33 9.64 -20.64 -0.57
C ARG A 33 10.48 -21.89 -0.84
N VAL A 34 11.72 -21.74 -1.29
CA VAL A 34 12.66 -22.86 -1.52
C VAL A 34 12.89 -23.66 -0.23
N CYS A 35 13.08 -22.99 0.90
CA CYS A 35 13.23 -23.67 2.20
C CYS A 35 11.98 -24.50 2.54
N TRP A 36 10.78 -23.97 2.36
CA TRP A 36 9.54 -24.73 2.61
C TRP A 36 9.35 -25.90 1.64
N ILE A 37 9.73 -25.72 0.37
CA ILE A 37 9.74 -26.82 -0.63
C ILE A 37 10.70 -27.92 -0.18
N ALA A 38 11.92 -27.58 0.26
CA ALA A 38 12.89 -28.54 0.74
C ALA A 38 12.34 -29.33 1.94
N LEU A 39 11.70 -28.69 2.91
CA LEU A 39 11.06 -29.36 4.03
C LEU A 39 9.93 -30.30 3.57
N ALA A 40 9.08 -29.82 2.66
CA ALA A 40 7.98 -30.62 2.09
C ALA A 40 8.52 -31.87 1.36
N CYS A 41 9.61 -31.71 0.60
CA CYS A 41 10.27 -32.84 -0.08
C CYS A 41 10.82 -33.89 0.92
N ALA A 42 11.47 -33.43 2.01
CA ALA A 42 11.94 -34.35 3.05
C ALA A 42 10.76 -35.12 3.67
N LEU A 43 9.69 -34.42 4.05
CA LEU A 43 8.50 -35.02 4.64
C LEU A 43 7.82 -36.01 3.68
N THR A 44 7.63 -35.60 2.43
CA THR A 44 7.03 -36.48 1.39
C THR A 44 7.87 -37.72 1.15
N THR A 45 9.20 -37.59 1.09
CA THR A 45 10.10 -38.73 0.93
C THR A 45 9.95 -39.73 2.08
N VAL A 46 9.87 -39.27 3.33
CA VAL A 46 9.67 -40.15 4.48
C VAL A 46 8.29 -40.83 4.41
N VAL A 47 7.23 -40.05 4.19
CA VAL A 47 5.85 -40.56 4.14
C VAL A 47 5.69 -41.58 3.01
N MET A 48 6.19 -41.29 1.82
CA MET A 48 6.09 -42.18 0.67
C MET A 48 6.88 -43.48 0.90
N THR A 49 8.08 -43.38 1.49
CA THR A 49 8.90 -44.58 1.82
C THR A 49 8.18 -45.48 2.82
N LEU A 50 7.55 -44.90 3.85
CA LEU A 50 6.76 -45.66 4.83
C LEU A 50 5.49 -46.25 4.22
N LEU A 51 4.76 -45.46 3.43
CA LEU A 51 3.53 -45.90 2.79
C LEU A 51 3.76 -47.04 1.81
N GLN A 52 4.83 -46.99 1.01
CA GLN A 52 5.20 -48.03 0.08
C GLN A 52 5.58 -49.34 0.81
N ARG A 53 6.25 -49.25 1.97
CA ARG A 53 6.57 -50.45 2.79
C ARG A 53 5.32 -51.15 3.29
N VAL A 54 4.24 -50.38 3.58
CA VAL A 54 3.00 -50.96 4.12
C VAL A 54 2.07 -51.44 3.01
N LEU A 55 1.90 -50.66 1.94
CA LEU A 55 0.90 -50.94 0.91
C LEU A 55 1.42 -51.76 -0.26
N GLN A 56 2.74 -51.77 -0.51
CA GLN A 56 3.36 -52.43 -1.67
C GLN A 56 4.62 -53.21 -1.24
N PRO A 57 4.47 -54.40 -0.64
CA PRO A 57 5.62 -55.19 -0.14
C PRO A 57 6.61 -55.62 -1.22
N GLU A 58 6.17 -55.75 -2.47
CA GLU A 58 7.04 -56.00 -3.62
C GLU A 58 7.99 -54.83 -3.91
N VAL A 59 7.46 -53.58 -3.85
CA VAL A 59 8.26 -52.34 -3.99
C VAL A 59 9.20 -52.17 -2.79
N ALA A 60 8.79 -52.63 -1.60
CA ALA A 60 9.63 -52.59 -0.40
C ALA A 60 10.91 -53.44 -0.52
N GLN A 61 10.91 -54.49 -1.36
CA GLN A 61 12.13 -55.24 -1.66
C GLN A 61 13.11 -54.44 -2.53
N LEU A 62 12.61 -53.65 -3.48
CA LEU A 62 13.46 -52.73 -4.28
C LEU A 62 14.11 -51.64 -3.41
N GLN A 63 13.43 -51.18 -2.37
CA GLN A 63 13.98 -50.20 -1.41
C GLN A 63 15.17 -50.79 -0.60
N LYS A 64 15.38 -52.09 -0.59
CA LYS A 64 16.55 -52.71 0.03
C LYS A 64 17.81 -52.62 -0.84
N GLN A 65 17.68 -52.25 -2.11
CA GLN A 65 18.85 -52.02 -2.95
C GLN A 65 19.66 -50.83 -2.42
N LEU A 66 20.97 -51.06 -2.28
CA LEU A 66 21.88 -50.08 -1.68
C LEU A 66 21.83 -48.70 -2.41
N ALA A 67 21.73 -48.72 -3.73
CA ALA A 67 21.66 -47.50 -4.54
C ALA A 67 20.42 -46.65 -4.24
N ILE A 68 19.24 -47.27 -4.02
CA ILE A 68 18.00 -46.56 -3.69
C ILE A 68 18.08 -46.00 -2.26
N GLN A 69 18.66 -46.77 -1.33
CA GLN A 69 18.85 -46.30 0.05
C GLN A 69 19.79 -45.07 0.12
N ILE A 70 20.92 -45.14 -0.58
CA ILE A 70 21.87 -44.02 -0.66
C ILE A 70 21.20 -42.80 -1.26
N ASN A 71 20.44 -42.93 -2.34
CA ASN A 71 19.74 -41.85 -3.00
C ASN A 71 18.70 -41.22 -2.08
N THR A 72 17.88 -42.04 -1.40
CA THR A 72 16.87 -41.58 -0.44
C THR A 72 17.50 -40.83 0.74
N ALA A 73 18.58 -41.39 1.31
CA ALA A 73 19.31 -40.74 2.40
C ALA A 73 19.92 -39.42 1.96
N PHE A 74 20.48 -39.33 0.76
CA PHE A 74 21.08 -38.14 0.21
C PHE A 74 20.03 -37.02 0.01
N ILE A 75 18.84 -37.33 -0.54
CA ILE A 75 17.74 -36.38 -0.68
C ILE A 75 17.30 -35.85 0.68
N LEU A 76 17.13 -36.71 1.68
CA LEU A 76 16.73 -36.33 3.02
C LEU A 76 17.76 -35.38 3.66
N VAL A 77 19.03 -35.73 3.65
CA VAL A 77 20.11 -34.92 4.22
C VAL A 77 20.21 -33.58 3.51
N PHE A 78 20.17 -33.56 2.17
CA PHE A 78 20.25 -32.33 1.38
C PHE A 78 19.05 -31.43 1.62
N SER A 79 17.83 -31.97 1.63
CA SER A 79 16.59 -31.20 1.85
C SER A 79 16.53 -30.62 3.26
N ILE A 80 16.85 -31.43 4.28
CA ILE A 80 16.88 -30.95 5.68
C ILE A 80 18.01 -29.91 5.87
N GLY A 81 19.18 -30.18 5.27
CA GLY A 81 20.32 -29.25 5.30
C GLY A 81 19.98 -27.89 4.67
N LEU A 82 19.33 -27.88 3.50
CA LEU A 82 18.92 -26.66 2.82
C LEU A 82 17.86 -25.88 3.62
N PHE A 83 16.86 -26.57 4.18
CA PHE A 83 15.87 -25.95 5.06
C PHE A 83 16.54 -25.32 6.29
N SER A 84 17.40 -26.07 6.97
CA SER A 84 18.10 -25.60 8.18
C SER A 84 19.01 -24.41 7.88
N ALA A 85 19.79 -24.48 6.80
CA ALA A 85 20.67 -23.40 6.39
C ALA A 85 19.91 -22.10 6.09
N GLY A 86 18.75 -22.21 5.47
CA GLY A 86 17.89 -21.05 5.23
C GLY A 86 17.21 -20.53 6.49
N ARG A 87 16.75 -21.41 7.38
CA ARG A 87 16.05 -21.03 8.62
C ARG A 87 16.97 -20.36 9.65
N PHE A 88 18.22 -20.80 9.72
CA PHE A 88 19.22 -20.28 10.65
C PHE A 88 20.11 -19.19 10.04
N GLY A 89 19.88 -18.83 8.77
CA GLY A 89 20.62 -17.75 8.11
C GLY A 89 22.08 -18.07 7.78
N TRP A 90 22.47 -19.36 7.68
CA TRP A 90 23.83 -19.79 7.37
C TRP A 90 24.24 -19.50 5.93
N LEU A 91 23.25 -19.36 5.04
CA LEU A 91 23.46 -19.12 3.61
C LEU A 91 22.76 -17.85 3.15
N SER A 92 23.34 -17.15 2.17
CA SER A 92 22.70 -16.03 1.52
C SER A 92 21.45 -16.48 0.73
N ALA A 93 20.48 -15.59 0.59
CA ALA A 93 19.24 -15.89 -0.14
C ALA A 93 19.50 -16.33 -1.59
N ASN A 94 20.51 -15.75 -2.25
CA ASN A 94 20.94 -16.20 -3.59
C ASN A 94 21.49 -17.63 -3.58
N ALA A 95 22.32 -17.99 -2.60
CA ALA A 95 22.85 -19.34 -2.48
C ALA A 95 21.73 -20.38 -2.29
N ILE A 96 20.70 -20.04 -1.49
CA ILE A 96 19.54 -20.90 -1.30
C ILE A 96 18.77 -21.12 -2.60
N LEU A 97 18.61 -20.08 -3.44
CA LEU A 97 17.95 -20.22 -4.75
C LEU A 97 18.72 -21.17 -5.68
N TYR A 98 20.05 -21.08 -5.74
CA TYR A 98 20.87 -21.99 -6.55
C TYR A 98 20.82 -23.43 -6.03
N LEU A 99 20.91 -23.61 -4.72
CA LEU A 99 20.79 -24.92 -4.12
C LEU A 99 19.38 -25.50 -4.30
N GLY A 100 18.35 -24.67 -4.41
CA GLY A 100 17.00 -25.09 -4.78
C GLY A 100 16.93 -25.70 -6.19
N LEU A 101 17.65 -25.13 -7.17
CA LEU A 101 17.75 -25.71 -8.51
C LEU A 101 18.55 -27.04 -8.51
N VAL A 102 19.60 -27.13 -7.70
CA VAL A 102 20.32 -28.40 -7.51
C VAL A 102 19.39 -29.46 -6.90
N LEU A 103 18.58 -29.10 -5.92
CA LEU A 103 17.57 -29.96 -5.32
C LEU A 103 16.55 -30.46 -6.36
N GLU A 104 16.11 -29.57 -7.28
CA GLU A 104 15.20 -29.92 -8.38
C GLU A 104 15.77 -31.07 -9.22
N VAL A 105 17.03 -30.94 -9.65
CA VAL A 105 17.72 -31.96 -10.47
C VAL A 105 17.93 -33.26 -9.71
N LEU A 106 18.33 -33.20 -8.44
CA LEU A 106 18.57 -34.37 -7.59
C LEU A 106 17.30 -35.18 -7.36
N ILE A 107 16.18 -34.49 -7.06
CA ILE A 107 14.89 -35.20 -6.90
C ILE A 107 14.40 -35.73 -8.24
N GLY A 108 14.57 -35.00 -9.34
CA GLY A 108 14.27 -35.50 -10.69
C GLY A 108 15.05 -36.80 -11.01
N TYR A 109 16.35 -36.85 -10.72
CA TYR A 109 17.14 -38.06 -10.86
C TYR A 109 16.64 -39.21 -9.97
N ALA A 110 16.31 -38.92 -8.72
CA ALA A 110 15.80 -39.91 -7.80
C ALA A 110 14.48 -40.55 -8.24
N LEU A 111 13.55 -39.69 -8.72
CA LEU A 111 12.27 -40.13 -9.27
C LEU A 111 12.50 -41.01 -10.51
N ALA A 112 13.38 -40.60 -11.42
CA ALA A 112 13.75 -41.38 -12.60
C ALA A 112 14.41 -42.70 -12.22
N ALA A 113 15.36 -42.69 -11.30
CA ALA A 113 16.04 -43.92 -10.84
C ALA A 113 15.04 -44.89 -10.22
N PHE A 114 14.07 -44.40 -9.45
CA PHE A 114 13.00 -45.21 -8.90
C PHE A 114 12.08 -45.76 -10.00
N GLU A 115 11.62 -44.91 -10.93
CA GLU A 115 10.77 -45.34 -12.05
C GLU A 115 11.44 -46.43 -12.93
N TYR A 116 12.75 -46.33 -13.19
CA TYR A 116 13.47 -47.27 -14.01
C TYR A 116 14.02 -48.49 -13.25
N SER A 117 13.99 -48.52 -11.93
CA SER A 117 14.32 -49.68 -11.12
C SER A 117 13.18 -50.72 -11.05
N ILE A 118 11.95 -50.32 -11.38
CA ILE A 118 10.79 -51.22 -11.44
C ILE A 118 10.81 -51.95 -12.78
N ALA A 119 10.77 -53.30 -12.75
CA ALA A 119 10.67 -54.13 -13.95
C ALA A 119 9.41 -53.76 -14.75
N TRP A 120 9.58 -53.53 -16.04
CA TRP A 120 8.47 -53.15 -16.90
C TRP A 120 7.83 -54.36 -17.55
N ASP A 121 6.49 -54.44 -17.46
CA ASP A 121 5.72 -55.46 -18.17
C ASP A 121 5.52 -55.02 -19.63
N SER A 122 6.02 -55.82 -20.58
CA SER A 122 5.90 -55.56 -22.01
C SER A 122 4.45 -55.57 -22.52
N GLN A 123 3.52 -56.08 -21.73
CA GLN A 123 2.08 -56.11 -22.04
C GLN A 123 1.38 -54.79 -21.71
N GLN A 124 2.00 -53.90 -20.93
CA GLN A 124 1.44 -52.60 -20.61
C GLN A 124 2.04 -51.51 -21.54
N PRO A 125 1.29 -51.00 -22.50
CA PRO A 125 1.83 -50.05 -23.51
C PRO A 125 2.12 -48.64 -22.95
N VAL A 126 1.58 -48.28 -21.79
CA VAL A 126 1.68 -46.93 -21.25
C VAL A 126 2.10 -46.96 -19.78
N ARG A 127 3.23 -46.35 -19.43
CA ARG A 127 3.50 -45.95 -18.05
C ARG A 127 2.56 -44.86 -17.65
N GLY A 128 2.08 -44.84 -16.43
CA GLY A 128 1.23 -43.78 -15.88
C GLY A 128 1.87 -42.40 -15.95
N ILE A 129 1.29 -41.43 -15.25
CA ILE A 129 1.78 -40.04 -15.19
C ILE A 129 3.22 -40.05 -14.65
N SER A 130 4.15 -39.42 -15.37
CA SER A 130 5.53 -39.27 -14.89
C SER A 130 5.57 -38.33 -13.68
N TRP A 131 6.01 -38.87 -12.54
CA TRP A 131 6.23 -38.06 -11.33
C TRP A 131 7.30 -37.00 -11.55
N MET A 132 8.24 -37.23 -12.44
CA MET A 132 9.25 -36.25 -12.82
C MET A 132 8.63 -35.06 -13.57
N ALA A 133 7.66 -35.28 -14.47
CA ALA A 133 6.93 -34.19 -15.14
C ALA A 133 6.17 -33.33 -14.13
N LEU A 134 5.48 -33.95 -13.15
CA LEU A 134 4.81 -33.23 -12.09
C LEU A 134 5.80 -32.42 -11.25
N TRP A 135 6.96 -32.98 -10.92
CA TRP A 135 8.00 -32.32 -10.15
C TRP A 135 8.56 -31.07 -10.88
N ILE A 136 8.85 -31.20 -12.19
CA ILE A 136 9.28 -30.05 -13.01
C ILE A 136 8.22 -28.93 -13.00
N ALA A 137 6.94 -29.28 -13.11
CA ALA A 137 5.86 -28.31 -13.07
C ALA A 137 5.77 -27.58 -11.73
N VAL A 138 5.88 -28.32 -10.61
CA VAL A 138 5.85 -27.75 -9.25
C VAL A 138 7.03 -26.81 -9.02
N CYS A 139 8.24 -27.21 -9.38
CA CYS A 139 9.42 -26.35 -9.23
C CYS A 139 9.31 -25.06 -10.05
N GLY A 140 8.87 -25.16 -11.30
CA GLY A 140 8.73 -24.02 -12.17
C GLY A 140 7.63 -23.02 -11.76
N LEU A 141 6.61 -23.47 -11.03
CA LEU A 141 5.56 -22.60 -10.47
C LEU A 141 5.99 -21.94 -9.16
N LEU A 142 6.73 -22.64 -8.32
CA LEU A 142 7.03 -22.22 -6.95
C LEU A 142 8.36 -21.49 -6.80
N ILE A 143 9.35 -21.76 -7.68
CA ILE A 143 10.70 -21.17 -7.62
C ILE A 143 10.82 -20.08 -8.69
N PRO A 144 10.52 -18.81 -8.38
CA PRO A 144 10.68 -17.73 -9.36
C PRO A 144 12.17 -17.53 -9.64
N ASN A 145 12.57 -17.68 -10.90
CA ASN A 145 13.92 -17.41 -11.36
C ASN A 145 13.90 -16.89 -12.80
N ARG A 146 15.05 -16.46 -13.34
CA ARG A 146 15.13 -16.05 -14.74
C ARG A 146 14.75 -17.22 -15.66
N HIS A 147 13.97 -16.92 -16.69
CA HIS A 147 13.41 -17.94 -17.62
C HIS A 147 14.47 -18.87 -18.22
N TYR A 148 15.69 -18.38 -18.54
CA TYR A 148 16.74 -19.22 -19.10
C TYR A 148 17.37 -20.16 -18.06
N ILE A 149 17.48 -19.75 -16.79
CA ILE A 149 17.97 -20.60 -15.70
C ILE A 149 16.97 -21.71 -15.41
N MET A 150 15.68 -21.38 -15.36
CA MET A 150 14.60 -22.34 -15.22
C MET A 150 14.54 -23.31 -16.40
N LEU A 151 14.76 -22.82 -17.63
CA LEU A 151 14.82 -23.68 -18.81
C LEU A 151 15.97 -24.70 -18.69
N ILE A 152 17.17 -24.23 -18.32
CA ILE A 152 18.32 -25.12 -18.14
C ILE A 152 18.05 -26.15 -17.05
N ALA A 153 17.56 -25.75 -15.88
CA ALA A 153 17.25 -26.66 -14.78
C ALA A 153 16.19 -27.69 -15.18
N ALA A 154 15.10 -27.26 -15.79
CA ALA A 154 14.03 -28.16 -16.24
C ALA A 154 14.48 -29.12 -17.33
N LEU A 155 15.31 -28.69 -18.30
CA LEU A 155 15.87 -29.55 -19.33
C LEU A 155 16.86 -30.57 -18.76
N VAL A 156 17.72 -30.15 -17.82
CA VAL A 156 18.63 -31.05 -17.11
C VAL A 156 17.82 -32.08 -16.32
N THR A 157 16.80 -31.65 -15.59
CA THR A 157 15.91 -32.54 -14.83
C THR A 157 15.19 -33.54 -15.78
N ALA A 158 14.63 -33.08 -16.90
CA ALA A 158 13.99 -33.94 -17.89
C ALA A 158 14.96 -34.97 -18.49
N SER A 159 16.24 -34.60 -18.62
CA SER A 159 17.30 -35.51 -19.13
C SER A 159 17.73 -36.56 -18.14
N MET A 160 17.35 -36.44 -16.85
CA MET A 160 17.65 -37.47 -15.84
C MET A 160 16.92 -38.80 -16.11
N GLY A 161 15.78 -38.78 -16.83
CA GLY A 161 15.09 -40.01 -17.25
C GLY A 161 15.92 -40.90 -18.15
N PRO A 162 16.37 -40.43 -19.33
CA PRO A 162 17.30 -41.20 -20.17
C PRO A 162 18.59 -41.61 -19.47
N LEU A 163 19.15 -40.75 -18.61
CA LEU A 163 20.35 -41.06 -17.83
C LEU A 163 20.12 -42.20 -16.85
N ALA A 164 19.05 -42.16 -16.08
CA ALA A 164 18.69 -43.20 -15.13
C ALA A 164 18.43 -44.54 -15.86
N TYR A 165 17.78 -44.50 -17.03
CA TYR A 165 17.60 -45.66 -17.85
C TYR A 165 18.93 -46.30 -18.24
N ALA A 166 19.90 -45.53 -18.72
CA ALA A 166 21.22 -46.01 -19.09
C ALA A 166 21.98 -46.69 -17.92
N MET A 167 21.74 -46.21 -16.68
CA MET A 167 22.41 -46.71 -15.48
C MET A 167 21.75 -47.97 -14.87
N PHE A 168 20.43 -48.09 -14.97
CA PHE A 168 19.68 -49.13 -14.22
C PHE A 168 19.10 -50.23 -15.11
N HIS A 169 19.08 -50.08 -16.44
CA HIS A 169 18.51 -51.11 -17.33
C HIS A 169 19.56 -51.81 -18.17
N ALA A 170 19.65 -53.11 -17.92
CA ALA A 170 20.45 -54.03 -18.73
C ALA A 170 19.72 -54.52 -20.01
N ALA A 171 18.40 -54.31 -20.13
CA ALA A 171 17.60 -54.70 -21.28
C ALA A 171 17.38 -53.55 -22.25
N ALA A 172 17.72 -53.73 -23.54
CA ALA A 172 17.57 -52.70 -24.56
C ALA A 172 16.08 -52.38 -24.85
N ILE A 173 15.59 -51.29 -24.32
CA ILE A 173 14.31 -50.72 -24.75
C ILE A 173 14.54 -50.03 -26.11
N PRO A 174 13.69 -50.24 -27.12
CA PRO A 174 13.78 -49.54 -28.38
C PRO A 174 13.76 -48.01 -28.19
N ILE A 175 14.66 -47.29 -28.86
CA ILE A 175 14.87 -45.85 -28.69
C ILE A 175 13.60 -45.05 -28.91
N ASN A 176 12.72 -45.48 -29.80
CA ASN A 176 11.43 -44.83 -30.05
C ASN A 176 10.52 -44.87 -28.80
N ARG A 177 10.49 -45.95 -28.04
CA ARG A 177 9.74 -46.07 -26.79
C ARG A 177 10.34 -45.19 -25.70
N LEU A 178 11.66 -45.17 -25.57
CA LEU A 178 12.36 -44.31 -24.62
C LEU A 178 12.06 -42.82 -24.87
N LEU A 179 12.05 -42.42 -26.14
CA LEU A 179 11.69 -41.06 -26.52
C LEU A 179 10.23 -40.72 -26.17
N ILE A 180 9.28 -41.61 -26.52
CA ILE A 180 7.85 -41.39 -26.20
C ILE A 180 7.62 -41.28 -24.69
N TRP A 181 8.30 -42.06 -23.87
CA TRP A 181 8.11 -42.02 -22.41
C TRP A 181 8.70 -40.77 -21.76
N ASN A 182 9.79 -40.23 -22.30
CA ASN A 182 10.41 -39.01 -21.76
C ASN A 182 9.86 -37.74 -22.39
N MET A 183 9.16 -37.82 -23.53
CA MET A 183 8.57 -36.65 -24.21
C MET A 183 7.68 -35.81 -23.30
N PRO A 184 6.81 -36.35 -22.42
CA PRO A 184 6.02 -35.54 -21.49
C PRO A 184 6.88 -34.70 -20.56
N ASN A 185 8.04 -35.14 -20.12
CA ASN A 185 8.95 -34.40 -19.24
C ASN A 185 9.50 -33.16 -19.95
N PHE A 186 9.91 -33.29 -21.21
CA PHE A 186 10.39 -32.16 -22.02
C PHE A 186 9.26 -31.21 -22.41
N LEU A 187 8.06 -31.73 -22.69
CA LEU A 187 6.89 -30.91 -22.99
C LEU A 187 6.49 -30.05 -21.75
N VAL A 188 6.42 -30.66 -20.59
CA VAL A 188 6.13 -29.98 -19.34
C VAL A 188 7.23 -28.98 -19.00
N ALA A 189 8.51 -29.31 -19.23
CA ALA A 189 9.61 -28.35 -19.05
C ALA A 189 9.40 -27.09 -19.93
N ALA A 190 9.04 -27.24 -21.20
CA ALA A 190 8.77 -26.12 -22.09
C ALA A 190 7.57 -25.27 -21.64
N VAL A 191 6.45 -25.92 -21.29
CA VAL A 191 5.23 -25.23 -20.82
C VAL A 191 5.50 -24.48 -19.50
N THR A 192 6.20 -25.11 -18.57
CA THR A 192 6.54 -24.53 -17.26
C THR A 192 7.38 -23.27 -17.40
N VAL A 193 8.32 -23.24 -18.35
CA VAL A 193 9.12 -22.03 -18.62
C VAL A 193 8.27 -20.88 -19.13
N LEU A 194 7.28 -21.17 -20.01
CA LEU A 194 6.35 -20.14 -20.49
C LEU A 194 5.51 -19.57 -19.35
N ILE A 195 5.00 -20.40 -18.45
CA ILE A 195 4.23 -19.98 -17.29
C ILE A 195 5.12 -19.20 -16.31
N SER A 196 6.29 -19.72 -15.99
CA SER A 196 7.27 -19.06 -15.10
C SER A 196 7.67 -17.67 -15.62
N ARG A 197 7.84 -17.52 -16.94
CA ARG A 197 8.10 -16.21 -17.57
C ARG A 197 6.97 -15.22 -17.32
N ARG A 198 5.71 -15.65 -17.45
CA ARG A 198 4.54 -14.79 -17.18
C ARG A 198 4.45 -14.40 -15.71
N LEU A 199 4.60 -15.36 -14.81
CA LEU A 199 4.59 -15.10 -13.35
C LEU A 199 5.73 -14.17 -12.93
N TYR A 200 6.93 -14.38 -13.45
CA TYR A 200 8.08 -13.51 -13.20
C TYR A 200 7.79 -12.05 -13.62
N HIS A 201 7.24 -11.83 -14.82
CA HIS A 201 6.89 -10.49 -15.28
C HIS A 201 5.82 -9.85 -14.40
N LEU A 202 4.80 -10.61 -13.98
CA LEU A 202 3.76 -10.11 -13.07
C LEU A 202 4.33 -9.74 -11.70
N GLU A 203 5.16 -10.58 -11.09
CA GLU A 203 5.79 -10.28 -9.78
C GLU A 203 6.71 -9.06 -9.87
N VAL A 204 7.48 -8.91 -10.94
CA VAL A 204 8.34 -7.74 -11.18
C VAL A 204 7.50 -6.49 -11.41
N GLN A 205 6.39 -6.55 -12.14
CA GLN A 205 5.48 -5.42 -12.33
C GLN A 205 4.83 -4.99 -11.00
N VAL A 206 4.33 -5.94 -10.21
CA VAL A 206 3.77 -5.65 -8.87
C VAL A 206 4.82 -5.04 -7.95
N GLN A 207 6.08 -5.50 -8.01
CA GLN A 207 7.14 -4.93 -7.19
C GLN A 207 7.52 -3.52 -7.67
N ARG A 208 7.60 -3.27 -8.98
CA ARG A 208 7.86 -1.94 -9.54
C ARG A 208 6.73 -0.96 -9.25
N ALA A 209 5.47 -1.43 -9.31
CA ALA A 209 4.32 -0.61 -8.93
C ALA A 209 4.35 -0.17 -7.44
N LYS A 210 5.01 -0.93 -6.57
CA LYS A 210 5.29 -0.54 -5.17
C LYS A 210 6.47 0.43 -5.04
N GLU A 211 7.26 0.58 -6.07
CA GLU A 211 8.44 1.45 -6.11
C GLU A 211 8.07 2.72 -6.87
N MET A 212 7.63 3.76 -6.14
CA MET A 212 7.33 5.09 -6.69
C MET A 212 8.64 5.88 -6.83
N GLY A 213 9.32 5.75 -7.96
CA GLY A 213 10.57 6.48 -8.22
C GLY A 213 11.66 6.19 -7.18
N SER A 214 12.05 7.20 -6.40
CA SER A 214 13.03 7.09 -5.32
C SER A 214 12.44 6.62 -3.98
N TYR A 215 11.14 6.36 -3.89
CA TYR A 215 10.44 5.99 -2.66
C TYR A 215 10.04 4.52 -2.66
N GLN A 216 10.12 3.91 -1.47
CA GLN A 216 9.65 2.57 -1.19
C GLN A 216 8.46 2.67 -0.23
N LEU A 217 7.33 2.04 -0.61
CA LEU A 217 6.15 1.96 0.26
C LEU A 217 6.38 0.91 1.35
N ASP A 218 6.22 1.31 2.62
CA ASP A 218 6.46 0.46 3.78
C ASP A 218 5.16 -0.08 4.37
N THR A 219 4.36 0.78 5.01
CA THR A 219 3.11 0.40 5.70
C THR A 219 1.96 1.28 5.29
N LEU A 220 0.76 0.70 5.19
CA LEU A 220 -0.48 1.44 4.93
C LEU A 220 -0.87 2.21 6.20
N ILE A 221 -0.98 3.56 6.10
CA ILE A 221 -1.41 4.43 7.20
C ILE A 221 -2.93 4.54 7.19
N SER A 222 -3.53 4.85 6.03
CA SER A 222 -4.98 4.99 5.92
C SER A 222 -5.49 4.64 4.53
N LYS A 223 -6.77 4.23 4.47
CA LYS A 223 -7.48 3.91 3.23
C LYS A 223 -8.83 4.62 3.22
N GLY A 224 -9.07 5.44 2.22
CA GLY A 224 -10.30 6.23 2.09
C GLY A 224 -10.93 6.16 0.70
N GLY A 225 -12.01 6.90 0.51
CA GLY A 225 -12.72 6.96 -0.77
C GLY A 225 -11.88 7.50 -1.93
N MET A 226 -10.97 8.43 -1.65
CA MET A 226 -10.11 9.07 -2.67
C MET A 226 -8.82 8.31 -2.95
N GLY A 227 -8.40 7.38 -2.07
CA GLY A 227 -7.13 6.68 -2.25
C GLY A 227 -6.58 6.08 -0.97
N GLU A 228 -5.29 5.83 -0.99
CA GLU A 228 -4.54 5.20 0.10
C GLU A 228 -3.37 6.09 0.51
N VAL A 229 -3.10 6.18 1.80
CA VAL A 229 -1.93 6.87 2.34
C VAL A 229 -0.99 5.83 2.93
N TRP A 230 0.25 5.84 2.46
CA TRP A 230 1.29 4.89 2.84
C TRP A 230 2.44 5.62 3.53
N ARG A 231 3.01 5.01 4.57
CA ARG A 231 4.35 5.36 5.01
C ARG A 231 5.33 4.88 3.95
N ALA A 232 6.31 5.70 3.64
CA ALA A 232 7.34 5.38 2.66
C ALA A 232 8.69 5.93 3.12
N SER A 233 9.75 5.27 2.70
CA SER A 233 11.13 5.69 2.91
C SER A 233 11.77 6.12 1.58
N HIS A 234 12.50 7.23 1.59
CA HIS A 234 13.28 7.64 0.43
C HIS A 234 14.60 6.88 0.39
N ARG A 235 14.87 6.14 -0.69
CA ARG A 235 16.00 5.20 -0.80
C ARG A 235 17.38 5.83 -0.55
N MET A 236 17.58 7.09 -0.94
CA MET A 236 18.87 7.76 -0.83
C MET A 236 18.97 8.73 0.35
N LEU A 237 17.85 9.35 0.77
CA LEU A 237 17.86 10.39 1.80
C LEU A 237 17.58 9.85 3.20
N ALA A 238 17.30 8.56 3.36
CA ALA A 238 16.90 7.92 4.63
C ALA A 238 15.83 8.75 5.39
N ARG A 239 14.89 9.34 4.62
CA ARG A 239 13.84 10.21 5.13
C ARG A 239 12.49 9.51 5.03
N ASP A 240 11.79 9.42 6.14
CA ASP A 240 10.43 8.94 6.18
C ASP A 240 9.49 9.98 5.54
N SER A 241 8.52 9.49 4.81
CA SER A 241 7.54 10.30 4.08
C SER A 241 6.18 9.62 4.10
N ALA A 242 5.13 10.39 3.87
CA ALA A 242 3.80 9.86 3.59
C ALA A 242 3.51 10.00 2.09
N ILE A 243 3.04 8.93 1.45
CA ILE A 243 2.64 8.95 0.03
C ILE A 243 1.15 8.69 -0.05
N LYS A 244 0.43 9.65 -0.65
CA LYS A 244 -0.98 9.49 -0.97
C LYS A 244 -1.15 9.07 -2.41
N LEU A 245 -1.73 7.88 -2.59
CA LEU A 245 -2.06 7.31 -3.89
C LEU A 245 -3.54 7.58 -4.19
N ILE A 246 -3.81 8.19 -5.33
CA ILE A 246 -5.16 8.49 -5.79
C ILE A 246 -5.58 7.42 -6.76
N ARG A 247 -6.76 6.83 -6.54
CA ARG A 247 -7.23 5.69 -7.32
C ARG A 247 -7.43 6.04 -8.79
N PRO A 248 -6.91 5.22 -9.72
CA PRO A 248 -7.10 5.41 -11.15
C PRO A 248 -8.57 5.44 -11.57
N GLU A 249 -9.47 4.73 -10.85
CA GLU A 249 -10.91 4.67 -11.16
C GLU A 249 -11.60 6.03 -11.05
N MET A 250 -11.08 6.93 -10.21
CA MET A 250 -11.60 8.30 -10.13
C MET A 250 -11.30 9.11 -11.40
N LEU A 251 -10.29 8.69 -12.16
CA LEU A 251 -9.86 9.31 -13.42
C LEU A 251 -10.36 8.53 -14.65
N ALA A 252 -10.74 7.27 -14.48
CA ALA A 252 -11.10 6.34 -15.56
C ALA A 252 -12.35 6.77 -16.34
N ARG A 253 -13.19 7.66 -15.80
CA ARG A 253 -14.35 8.23 -16.51
C ARG A 253 -13.96 9.35 -17.48
N ALA A 254 -12.73 9.85 -17.41
CA ALA A 254 -12.24 10.91 -18.27
C ALA A 254 -11.42 10.31 -19.43
N THR A 255 -11.77 10.61 -20.66
CA THR A 255 -11.07 10.11 -21.86
C THR A 255 -10.41 11.27 -22.63
N GLY A 256 -9.28 11.00 -23.25
CA GLY A 256 -8.65 11.91 -24.21
C GLY A 256 -8.32 13.30 -23.64
N LYS A 257 -8.91 14.35 -24.21
CA LYS A 257 -8.65 15.75 -23.84
C LYS A 257 -9.02 16.07 -22.39
N GLN A 258 -10.04 15.42 -21.84
CA GLN A 258 -10.50 15.64 -20.46
C GLN A 258 -9.48 15.08 -19.44
N ALA A 259 -8.93 13.90 -19.68
CA ALA A 259 -7.89 13.33 -18.84
C ALA A 259 -6.61 14.21 -18.82
N ALA A 260 -6.22 14.75 -19.97
CA ALA A 260 -5.10 15.68 -20.08
C ALA A 260 -5.34 16.99 -19.31
N MET A 261 -6.58 17.50 -19.31
CA MET A 261 -6.94 18.70 -18.56
C MET A 261 -6.89 18.46 -17.03
N ILE A 262 -7.45 17.33 -16.57
CA ILE A 262 -7.41 16.93 -15.15
C ILE A 262 -5.96 16.81 -14.68
N ARG A 263 -5.11 16.14 -15.47
CA ARG A 263 -3.68 16.01 -15.17
C ARG A 263 -2.98 17.37 -15.05
N ARG A 264 -3.21 18.26 -16.00
CA ARG A 264 -2.58 19.60 -15.99
C ARG A 264 -3.01 20.42 -14.76
N ARG A 265 -4.28 20.31 -14.34
CA ARG A 265 -4.76 20.96 -13.12
C ARG A 265 -4.12 20.39 -11.87
N PHE A 266 -4.11 19.06 -11.75
CA PHE A 266 -3.42 18.39 -10.64
C PHE A 266 -1.95 18.86 -10.53
N GLU A 267 -1.21 18.87 -11.64
CA GLU A 267 0.18 19.34 -11.67
C GLU A 267 0.31 20.82 -11.27
N GLN A 268 -0.62 21.67 -11.70
CA GLN A 268 -0.63 23.09 -11.35
C GLN A 268 -0.89 23.32 -9.86
N GLU A 269 -1.88 22.63 -9.30
CA GLU A 269 -2.22 22.73 -7.88
C GLU A 269 -1.13 22.14 -6.98
N ALA A 270 -0.56 21.00 -7.38
CA ALA A 270 0.57 20.41 -6.68
C ALA A 270 1.79 21.37 -6.65
N LYS A 271 2.09 22.04 -7.77
CA LYS A 271 3.15 23.06 -7.83
C LYS A 271 2.86 24.25 -6.94
N THR A 272 1.61 24.74 -6.92
CA THR A 272 1.21 25.87 -6.07
C THR A 272 1.31 25.47 -4.59
N THR A 273 0.82 24.28 -4.22
CA THR A 273 0.92 23.77 -2.85
C THR A 273 2.37 23.59 -2.41
N ALA A 274 3.22 23.04 -3.28
CA ALA A 274 4.67 22.87 -3.00
C ALA A 274 5.42 24.21 -2.85
N ALA A 275 4.89 25.30 -3.40
CA ALA A 275 5.46 26.63 -3.29
C ALA A 275 5.08 27.36 -1.99
N LEU A 276 4.08 26.88 -1.24
CA LEU A 276 3.69 27.43 0.05
C LEU A 276 4.81 27.26 1.08
N LYS A 277 5.05 28.31 1.86
CA LYS A 277 6.15 28.38 2.84
C LYS A 277 5.67 28.36 4.28
N SER A 278 4.37 28.45 4.51
CA SER A 278 3.82 28.40 5.86
C SER A 278 4.23 27.09 6.55
N PRO A 279 4.82 27.15 7.74
CA PRO A 279 5.13 25.94 8.50
C PRO A 279 3.87 25.16 8.92
N HIS A 280 2.69 25.82 8.85
CA HIS A 280 1.40 25.22 9.16
C HIS A 280 0.70 24.60 7.93
N THR A 281 1.37 24.51 6.79
CA THR A 281 0.97 23.74 5.62
C THR A 281 1.80 22.46 5.56
N VAL A 282 1.19 21.33 5.23
CA VAL A 282 1.96 20.08 5.02
C VAL A 282 2.97 20.26 3.90
N GLY A 283 4.22 19.90 4.16
CA GLY A 283 5.30 19.98 3.18
C GLY A 283 5.13 18.96 2.08
N LEU A 284 4.97 19.40 0.84
CA LEU A 284 4.92 18.54 -0.34
C LEU A 284 6.33 18.38 -0.91
N TYR A 285 6.81 17.13 -1.03
CA TYR A 285 8.18 16.83 -1.46
C TYR A 285 8.28 16.46 -2.94
N ASP A 286 7.27 15.72 -3.43
CA ASP A 286 7.24 15.23 -4.80
C ASP A 286 5.80 14.93 -5.21
N PHE A 287 5.53 14.86 -6.50
CA PHE A 287 4.25 14.42 -7.05
C PHE A 287 4.45 13.85 -8.45
N GLY A 288 3.54 12.99 -8.87
CA GLY A 288 3.64 12.38 -10.20
C GLY A 288 2.45 11.52 -10.56
N THR A 289 2.64 10.74 -11.61
CA THR A 289 1.69 9.73 -12.06
C THR A 289 2.31 8.35 -11.90
N SER A 290 1.54 7.42 -11.34
CA SER A 290 1.89 6.00 -11.28
C SER A 290 1.78 5.33 -12.66
N GLU A 291 2.37 4.15 -12.81
CA GLU A 291 2.36 3.41 -14.09
C GLU A 291 0.94 3.02 -14.55
N ASP A 292 0.01 2.83 -13.62
CA ASP A 292 -1.41 2.56 -13.86
C ASP A 292 -2.23 3.81 -14.20
N GLY A 293 -1.57 5.00 -14.29
CA GLY A 293 -2.21 6.27 -14.62
C GLY A 293 -2.85 6.99 -13.44
N GLY A 294 -2.74 6.47 -12.21
CA GLY A 294 -3.13 7.16 -10.99
C GLY A 294 -2.21 8.33 -10.67
N PHE A 295 -2.67 9.28 -9.84
CA PHE A 295 -1.83 10.34 -9.31
C PHE A 295 -1.28 9.96 -7.93
N TYR A 296 -0.09 10.45 -7.63
CA TYR A 296 0.45 10.38 -6.27
C TYR A 296 1.13 11.69 -5.88
N TYR A 297 1.17 11.94 -4.58
CA TYR A 297 2.04 12.96 -4.03
C TYR A 297 2.69 12.48 -2.73
N VAL A 298 3.91 12.97 -2.54
CA VAL A 298 4.78 12.64 -1.41
C VAL A 298 4.84 13.85 -0.50
N MET A 299 4.57 13.65 0.76
CA MET A 299 4.53 14.70 1.77
C MET A 299 5.30 14.31 3.02
N GLU A 300 5.53 15.26 3.90
CA GLU A 300 6.13 14.98 5.21
C GLU A 300 5.27 13.97 5.99
N LEU A 301 5.95 13.04 6.66
CA LEU A 301 5.31 12.14 7.62
C LEU A 301 5.17 12.88 8.96
N LEU A 302 3.96 13.02 9.44
CA LEU A 302 3.66 13.73 10.67
C LEU A 302 3.50 12.74 11.83
N ASP A 303 4.08 13.08 12.98
CA ASP A 303 3.89 12.37 14.25
C ASP A 303 2.85 13.11 15.09
N GLY A 304 1.63 12.55 15.18
CA GLY A 304 0.57 13.23 15.89
C GLY A 304 -0.82 12.67 15.63
N ILE A 305 -1.84 13.54 15.65
CA ILE A 305 -3.25 13.18 15.60
C ILE A 305 -4.06 14.21 14.81
N ASP A 306 -5.00 13.78 14.00
CA ASP A 306 -5.97 14.68 13.36
C ASP A 306 -7.05 15.16 14.35
N LEU A 307 -7.69 16.30 14.04
CA LEU A 307 -8.68 16.90 14.94
C LEU A 307 -9.97 16.08 15.09
N GLU A 308 -10.31 15.21 14.14
CA GLU A 308 -11.46 14.32 14.26
C GLU A 308 -11.20 13.24 15.31
N THR A 309 -10.05 12.59 15.18
CA THR A 309 -9.59 11.55 16.11
C THR A 309 -9.37 12.14 17.50
N LEU A 310 -8.80 13.37 17.58
CA LEU A 310 -8.60 14.08 18.84
C LEU A 310 -9.91 14.21 19.62
N VAL A 311 -10.98 14.71 19.00
CA VAL A 311 -12.25 14.91 19.69
C VAL A 311 -12.98 13.59 19.97
N LYS A 312 -12.90 12.64 19.04
CA LYS A 312 -13.52 11.30 19.25
C LYS A 312 -12.90 10.56 20.44
N GLN A 313 -11.59 10.68 20.66
CA GLN A 313 -10.91 9.99 21.73
C GLN A 313 -10.90 10.75 23.07
N PHE A 314 -10.77 12.07 23.01
CA PHE A 314 -10.52 12.88 24.21
C PHE A 314 -11.62 13.93 24.47
N GLY A 315 -12.69 13.92 23.67
CA GLY A 315 -13.83 14.85 23.82
C GLY A 315 -13.56 16.29 23.36
N PRO A 316 -14.48 17.20 23.66
CA PRO A 316 -14.34 18.63 23.36
C PRO A 316 -13.07 19.21 23.97
N GLN A 317 -12.47 20.18 23.27
CA GLN A 317 -11.18 20.74 23.64
C GLN A 317 -11.31 22.06 24.40
N PRO A 318 -10.34 22.41 25.26
CA PRO A 318 -10.35 23.70 25.95
C PRO A 318 -10.34 24.88 24.98
N PRO A 319 -11.11 25.98 25.22
CA PRO A 319 -11.18 27.16 24.34
C PRO A 319 -9.81 27.72 23.96
N GLY A 320 -8.87 27.80 24.91
CA GLY A 320 -7.51 28.28 24.63
C GLY A 320 -6.75 27.43 23.62
N ARG A 321 -6.84 26.10 23.72
CA ARG A 321 -6.25 25.16 22.76
C ARG A 321 -6.86 25.36 21.37
N ILE A 322 -8.18 25.52 21.30
CA ILE A 322 -8.89 25.73 20.05
C ILE A 322 -8.42 27.01 19.36
N VAL A 323 -8.35 28.13 20.11
CA VAL A 323 -7.81 29.40 19.59
C VAL A 323 -6.40 29.24 19.07
N HIS A 324 -5.52 28.56 19.83
CA HIS A 324 -4.14 28.30 19.45
C HIS A 324 -4.05 27.54 18.11
N VAL A 325 -4.79 26.44 17.96
CA VAL A 325 -4.81 25.57 16.77
C VAL A 325 -5.40 26.30 15.56
N LEU A 326 -6.56 26.93 15.71
CA LEU A 326 -7.24 27.58 14.60
C LEU A 326 -6.48 28.81 14.09
N ARG A 327 -5.74 29.52 14.96
CA ARG A 327 -4.86 30.60 14.54
C ARG A 327 -3.73 30.12 13.64
N GLN A 328 -3.15 28.94 13.93
CA GLN A 328 -2.13 28.33 13.10
C GLN A 328 -2.71 27.88 11.74
N ALA A 329 -3.87 27.21 11.75
CA ALA A 329 -4.57 26.83 10.52
C ALA A 329 -4.92 28.05 9.65
N SER A 330 -5.36 29.16 10.29
CA SER A 330 -5.66 30.42 9.58
C SER A 330 -4.45 31.01 8.87
N LYS A 331 -3.24 30.89 9.44
CA LYS A 331 -2.00 31.35 8.79
C LYS A 331 -1.69 30.54 7.52
N SER A 332 -1.90 29.22 7.55
CA SER A 332 -1.78 28.38 6.37
C SER A 332 -2.76 28.79 5.27
N LEU A 333 -4.04 28.97 5.63
CA LEU A 333 -5.07 29.38 4.68
C LEU A 333 -4.83 30.78 4.11
N ALA A 334 -4.32 31.70 4.92
CA ALA A 334 -4.01 33.06 4.47
C ALA A 334 -2.97 33.08 3.35
N GLU A 335 -1.86 32.33 3.51
CA GLU A 335 -0.85 32.21 2.45
C GLU A 335 -1.43 31.55 1.20
N ALA A 336 -2.19 30.46 1.36
CA ALA A 336 -2.80 29.76 0.24
C ALA A 336 -3.77 30.65 -0.55
N HIS A 337 -4.64 31.41 0.14
CA HIS A 337 -5.58 32.33 -0.49
C HIS A 337 -4.85 33.46 -1.24
N ASN A 338 -3.77 34.00 -0.66
CA ASN A 338 -2.92 35.00 -1.33
C ASN A 338 -2.20 34.45 -2.58
N ALA A 339 -1.93 33.15 -2.61
CA ALA A 339 -1.42 32.45 -3.79
C ALA A 339 -2.53 32.03 -4.80
N GLY A 340 -3.79 32.40 -4.54
CA GLY A 340 -4.93 32.03 -5.38
C GLY A 340 -5.43 30.60 -5.21
N LEU A 341 -4.98 29.90 -4.16
CA LEU A 341 -5.35 28.51 -3.87
C LEU A 341 -6.42 28.47 -2.77
N ILE A 342 -7.57 27.87 -3.06
CA ILE A 342 -8.67 27.64 -2.11
C ILE A 342 -8.67 26.15 -1.77
N HIS A 343 -8.78 25.82 -0.48
CA HIS A 343 -8.69 24.43 0.01
C HIS A 343 -9.93 23.58 -0.34
N ARG A 344 -11.14 24.14 -0.24
CA ARG A 344 -12.44 23.53 -0.60
C ARG A 344 -12.84 22.27 0.16
N ASP A 345 -12.04 21.80 1.12
CA ASP A 345 -12.31 20.60 1.92
C ASP A 345 -11.79 20.73 3.36
N ILE A 346 -11.98 21.90 3.98
CA ILE A 346 -11.62 22.11 5.38
C ILE A 346 -12.55 21.31 6.29
N LYS A 347 -11.97 20.37 7.02
CA LYS A 347 -12.62 19.47 7.97
C LYS A 347 -11.63 18.97 9.02
N PRO A 348 -12.08 18.39 10.14
CA PRO A 348 -11.17 17.96 11.22
C PRO A 348 -10.09 16.98 10.79
N THR A 349 -10.38 16.05 9.87
CA THR A 349 -9.38 15.08 9.36
C THR A 349 -8.28 15.71 8.52
N ASN A 350 -8.48 16.94 8.01
CA ASN A 350 -7.50 17.65 7.19
C ASN A 350 -6.72 18.70 7.98
N ILE A 351 -6.86 18.73 9.31
CA ILE A 351 -6.03 19.52 10.22
C ILE A 351 -5.41 18.57 11.24
N PHE A 352 -4.09 18.54 11.25
CA PHE A 352 -3.31 17.60 12.04
C PHE A 352 -2.53 18.33 13.12
N LEU A 353 -2.57 17.85 14.36
CA LEU A 353 -1.72 18.32 15.44
C LEU A 353 -0.54 17.39 15.58
N CYS A 354 0.65 17.93 15.54
CA CYS A 354 1.88 17.14 15.65
C CYS A 354 2.85 17.73 16.68
N ARG A 355 3.81 16.88 17.04
CA ARG A 355 5.05 17.31 17.69
C ARG A 355 6.03 17.71 16.61
N LEU A 356 6.62 18.88 16.74
CA LEU A 356 7.65 19.36 15.82
C LEU A 356 8.88 19.82 16.62
N GLY A 357 9.85 18.94 16.76
CA GLY A 357 10.98 19.15 17.66
C GLY A 357 10.54 19.28 19.12
N VAL A 358 10.70 20.49 19.67
CA VAL A 358 10.31 20.81 21.06
C VAL A 358 8.92 21.45 21.16
N GLU A 359 8.23 21.67 20.02
CA GLU A 359 6.92 22.31 19.98
C GLU A 359 5.81 21.24 19.96
N TYR A 360 4.80 21.44 20.81
CA TYR A 360 3.58 20.63 20.88
C TYR A 360 2.39 21.41 20.33
N ASP A 361 1.31 20.72 19.98
CA ASP A 361 0.14 21.30 19.34
C ASP A 361 0.49 22.13 18.08
N PHE A 362 1.50 21.67 17.34
CA PHE A 362 1.86 22.29 16.08
C PHE A 362 0.85 21.87 15.01
N ALA A 363 0.00 22.81 14.57
CA ALA A 363 -1.05 22.50 13.60
C ALA A 363 -0.52 22.53 12.17
N LYS A 364 -0.90 21.53 11.38
CA LYS A 364 -0.64 21.44 9.95
C LYS A 364 -1.93 21.19 9.17
N VAL A 365 -2.17 21.99 8.15
CA VAL A 365 -3.28 21.81 7.19
C VAL A 365 -2.81 20.85 6.10
N LEU A 366 -3.60 19.80 5.88
CA LEU A 366 -3.35 18.74 4.92
C LEU A 366 -4.26 18.89 3.69
N ASP A 367 -3.89 18.25 2.58
CA ASP A 367 -4.78 17.96 1.44
C ASP A 367 -5.48 19.18 0.83
N PHE A 368 -4.74 20.23 0.46
CA PHE A 368 -5.27 21.29 -0.37
C PHE A 368 -5.87 20.69 -1.65
N GLY A 369 -7.17 20.70 -1.75
CA GLY A 369 -8.12 20.22 -2.79
C GLY A 369 -7.63 19.63 -4.12
N LEU A 370 -6.38 19.14 -4.19
CA LEU A 370 -5.64 18.68 -5.39
C LEU A 370 -6.45 17.81 -6.36
N VAL A 371 -7.44 17.10 -5.85
CA VAL A 371 -8.26 16.18 -6.65
C VAL A 371 -9.64 16.74 -6.93
N LYS A 372 -10.23 17.50 -5.97
CA LYS A 372 -11.61 18.02 -6.10
C LYS A 372 -11.72 19.05 -7.18
N SER A 373 -10.81 20.03 -7.21
CA SER A 373 -10.85 21.09 -8.22
C SER A 373 -10.55 20.57 -9.63
N ALA A 374 -9.72 19.52 -9.74
CA ALA A 374 -9.45 18.88 -11.02
C ALA A 374 -10.67 18.15 -11.60
N LEU A 375 -11.63 17.74 -10.76
CA LEU A 375 -12.84 17.02 -11.15
C LEU A 375 -14.09 17.91 -11.33
N ASP A 376 -14.16 19.08 -10.66
CA ASP A 376 -15.39 19.86 -10.49
C ASP A 376 -15.88 20.65 -11.73
N GLU A 377 -15.06 20.93 -12.73
CA GLU A 377 -15.54 21.68 -13.92
C GLU A 377 -16.22 20.83 -15.01
N GLY A 378 -16.29 19.52 -14.82
CA GLY A 378 -16.93 18.62 -15.81
C GLY A 378 -18.34 18.15 -15.44
N SER A 379 -18.75 18.23 -14.20
CA SER A 379 -20.07 17.74 -13.78
C SER A 379 -20.42 18.18 -12.35
N VAL A 380 -20.89 19.42 -12.14
CA VAL A 380 -21.87 19.67 -11.08
C VAL A 380 -23.19 19.06 -11.56
N ARG A 381 -23.22 17.76 -11.75
CA ARG A 381 -24.45 16.99 -11.68
C ARG A 381 -24.41 16.29 -10.34
N MET A 382 -25.18 16.80 -9.39
CA MET A 382 -25.73 16.00 -8.31
C MET A 382 -26.32 14.75 -8.97
N THR A 383 -25.49 13.71 -9.10
CA THR A 383 -26.00 12.41 -9.49
C THR A 383 -26.88 11.99 -8.31
N MET A 384 -28.18 11.81 -8.58
CA MET A 384 -29.21 11.30 -7.65
C MET A 384 -28.88 9.89 -7.11
N GLU A 385 -27.73 9.35 -7.41
CA GLU A 385 -27.20 8.08 -6.93
C GLU A 385 -26.07 8.33 -5.92
N GLY A 386 -26.40 8.83 -4.72
CA GLY A 386 -25.72 8.52 -3.45
C GLY A 386 -24.21 8.81 -3.30
N VAL A 387 -23.49 9.40 -4.24
CA VAL A 387 -22.06 9.72 -4.14
C VAL A 387 -21.86 11.23 -4.18
N THR A 388 -22.07 11.87 -3.05
CA THR A 388 -21.62 13.24 -2.81
C THR A 388 -20.10 13.22 -2.65
N THR A 389 -19.37 13.87 -3.57
CA THR A 389 -17.91 14.03 -3.52
C THR A 389 -17.56 15.04 -2.40
N GLY A 390 -17.67 14.65 -1.13
CA GLY A 390 -17.35 15.46 0.04
C GLY A 390 -18.09 15.01 1.29
N THR A 391 -17.61 15.47 2.46
CA THR A 391 -18.29 15.25 3.74
C THR A 391 -19.32 16.36 3.92
N PRO A 392 -20.64 16.13 3.81
CA PRO A 392 -21.66 17.18 3.83
C PRO A 392 -21.63 18.03 5.11
N ALA A 393 -21.14 17.46 6.20
CA ALA A 393 -21.11 18.08 7.53
C ALA A 393 -20.26 19.37 7.67
N TYR A 394 -19.41 19.66 6.69
CA TYR A 394 -18.52 20.83 6.69
C TYR A 394 -18.66 21.67 5.42
N MET A 395 -19.69 21.40 4.62
CA MET A 395 -19.87 21.99 3.29
C MET A 395 -20.36 23.44 3.39
N PRO A 396 -19.64 24.41 2.78
CA PRO A 396 -20.12 25.79 2.71
C PRO A 396 -21.40 25.93 1.88
N PRO A 397 -22.35 26.83 2.26
CA PRO A 397 -23.61 27.05 1.54
C PRO A 397 -23.43 27.31 0.04
N GLU A 398 -22.44 28.11 -0.34
CA GLU A 398 -22.16 28.46 -1.74
C GLU A 398 -21.67 27.28 -2.57
N ILE A 399 -20.92 26.36 -1.96
CA ILE A 399 -20.53 25.10 -2.63
C ILE A 399 -21.75 24.18 -2.77
N ALA A 400 -22.56 24.08 -1.72
CA ALA A 400 -23.79 23.29 -1.74
C ALA A 400 -24.80 23.78 -2.81
N MET A 401 -24.85 25.08 -3.06
CA MET A 401 -25.69 25.68 -4.10
C MET A 401 -25.09 25.63 -5.51
N GLY A 402 -23.87 25.13 -5.65
CA GLY A 402 -23.20 25.03 -6.95
C GLY A 402 -22.77 26.38 -7.54
N ASN A 403 -22.46 27.36 -6.70
CA ASN A 403 -22.00 28.67 -7.18
C ASN A 403 -20.69 28.54 -7.95
N GLN A 404 -20.60 29.20 -9.11
CA GLN A 404 -19.38 29.14 -9.94
C GLN A 404 -18.23 30.01 -9.39
N GLN A 405 -18.53 31.06 -8.64
CA GLN A 405 -17.53 31.94 -8.03
C GLN A 405 -17.40 31.61 -6.55
N ILE A 406 -16.39 30.83 -6.20
CA ILE A 406 -16.04 30.45 -4.83
C ILE A 406 -14.71 31.14 -4.50
N ASP A 407 -14.63 31.80 -3.35
CA ASP A 407 -13.41 32.42 -2.84
C ASP A 407 -12.97 31.79 -1.49
N GLY A 408 -11.88 32.29 -0.90
CA GLY A 408 -11.31 31.78 0.34
C GLY A 408 -12.26 31.80 1.55
N ARG A 409 -13.37 32.54 1.48
CA ARG A 409 -14.38 32.59 2.56
C ARG A 409 -15.15 31.26 2.70
N ALA A 410 -15.11 30.42 1.68
CA ALA A 410 -15.60 29.02 1.78
C ALA A 410 -14.80 28.21 2.80
N ASP A 411 -13.47 28.35 2.80
CA ASP A 411 -12.61 27.68 3.77
C ASP A 411 -12.83 28.21 5.20
N LEU A 412 -13.14 29.50 5.34
CA LEU A 412 -13.46 30.10 6.64
C LEU A 412 -14.74 29.51 7.25
N TYR A 413 -15.75 29.23 6.43
CA TYR A 413 -16.95 28.51 6.87
C TYR A 413 -16.63 27.09 7.35
N GLY A 414 -15.85 26.35 6.56
CA GLY A 414 -15.38 25.01 6.97
C GLY A 414 -14.62 25.05 8.28
N LEU A 415 -13.74 26.07 8.47
CA LEU A 415 -13.00 26.25 9.72
C LEU A 415 -13.93 26.62 10.89
N GLY A 416 -15.03 27.32 10.64
CA GLY A 416 -16.10 27.57 11.61
C GLY A 416 -16.78 26.29 12.07
N CYS A 417 -17.05 25.37 11.13
CA CYS A 417 -17.59 24.04 11.47
C CYS A 417 -16.58 23.21 12.28
N VAL A 418 -15.28 23.29 11.97
CA VAL A 418 -14.22 22.65 12.76
C VAL A 418 -14.15 23.23 14.17
N ALA A 419 -14.23 24.55 14.30
CA ALA A 419 -14.26 25.23 15.61
C ALA A 419 -15.46 24.76 16.45
N TYR A 420 -16.63 24.66 15.83
CA TYR A 420 -17.85 24.17 16.47
C TYR A 420 -17.67 22.74 16.98
N TRP A 421 -17.13 21.85 16.14
CA TRP A 421 -16.81 20.47 16.49
C TRP A 421 -15.83 20.39 17.67
N LEU A 422 -14.77 21.17 17.66
CA LEU A 422 -13.78 21.19 18.73
C LEU A 422 -14.37 21.68 20.07
N LEU A 423 -15.29 22.67 20.03
CA LEU A 423 -15.93 23.21 21.23
C LEU A 423 -16.99 22.28 21.83
N THR A 424 -17.73 21.57 20.99
CA THR A 424 -18.95 20.86 21.41
C THR A 424 -18.86 19.35 21.32
N GLY A 425 -17.93 18.80 20.57
CA GLY A 425 -17.90 17.38 20.21
C GLY A 425 -19.05 16.95 19.29
N SER A 426 -19.82 17.91 18.75
CA SER A 426 -20.98 17.67 17.92
C SER A 426 -20.86 18.42 16.58
N LEU A 427 -21.47 17.89 15.53
CA LEU A 427 -21.54 18.58 14.25
C LEU A 427 -22.40 19.87 14.38
N THR A 428 -22.11 20.87 13.56
CA THR A 428 -22.88 22.12 13.48
C THR A 428 -24.36 21.84 13.23
N PHE A 429 -24.65 20.86 12.35
CA PHE A 429 -25.96 20.30 12.09
C PHE A 429 -25.88 18.78 12.22
N ASN A 430 -26.88 18.16 12.84
CA ASN A 430 -26.90 16.70 13.06
C ASN A 430 -28.11 16.08 12.36
N GLU A 431 -28.01 15.94 11.05
CA GLU A 431 -29.09 15.45 10.20
C GLU A 431 -28.92 13.99 9.81
N LYS A 432 -30.04 13.28 9.61
CA LYS A 432 -30.05 11.84 9.32
C LYS A 432 -29.63 11.48 7.89
N SER A 433 -29.68 12.42 6.95
CA SER A 433 -29.32 12.17 5.56
C SER A 433 -28.37 13.24 5.03
N SER A 434 -27.53 12.89 4.05
CA SER A 434 -26.63 13.84 3.39
C SER A 434 -27.38 15.02 2.77
N MET A 435 -28.56 14.80 2.21
CA MET A 435 -29.36 15.86 1.61
C MET A 435 -29.92 16.80 2.69
N ALA A 436 -30.45 16.30 3.81
CA ALA A 436 -30.92 17.12 4.92
C ALA A 436 -29.76 17.93 5.52
N MET A 437 -28.56 17.33 5.63
CA MET A 437 -27.35 18.01 6.08
C MET A 437 -27.00 19.18 5.17
N ILE A 438 -26.99 18.98 3.85
CA ILE A 438 -26.73 20.03 2.85
C ILE A 438 -27.75 21.15 2.98
N LEU A 439 -29.05 20.83 3.08
CA LEU A 439 -30.12 21.81 3.26
C LEU A 439 -29.95 22.60 4.56
N ALA A 440 -29.55 21.97 5.65
CA ALA A 440 -29.28 22.65 6.91
C ALA A 440 -28.12 23.62 6.79
N HIS A 441 -27.04 23.25 6.08
CA HIS A 441 -25.94 24.17 5.79
C HIS A 441 -26.40 25.40 4.98
N VAL A 442 -27.33 25.22 4.05
CA VAL A 442 -27.83 26.33 3.20
C VAL A 442 -28.82 27.23 3.96
N GLN A 443 -29.75 26.65 4.73
CA GLN A 443 -30.95 27.37 5.19
C GLN A 443 -31.04 27.52 6.71
N THR A 444 -30.53 26.58 7.51
CA THR A 444 -30.75 26.54 8.95
C THR A 444 -29.70 27.39 9.69
N ALA A 445 -30.10 28.29 10.56
CA ALA A 445 -29.17 29.01 11.43
C ALA A 445 -28.53 27.99 12.42
N PRO A 446 -27.20 28.02 12.63
CA PRO A 446 -26.58 27.16 13.63
C PRO A 446 -26.94 27.61 15.04
N ASP A 447 -27.15 26.65 15.96
CA ASP A 447 -27.28 26.95 17.38
C ASP A 447 -25.92 27.48 17.92
N PRO A 448 -25.91 28.45 18.86
CA PRO A 448 -24.67 28.82 19.53
C PRO A 448 -23.98 27.63 20.19
N PRO A 449 -22.65 27.49 20.09
CA PRO A 449 -21.92 26.38 20.71
C PRO A 449 -22.19 26.21 22.21
N SER A 450 -22.41 27.30 22.95
CA SER A 450 -22.76 27.28 24.39
C SER A 450 -24.08 26.54 24.71
N HIS A 451 -24.97 26.39 23.73
CA HIS A 451 -26.20 25.57 23.91
C HIS A 451 -25.97 24.07 23.75
N ARG A 452 -24.79 23.67 23.27
CA ARG A 452 -24.46 22.26 22.95
C ARG A 452 -23.38 21.67 23.86
N THR A 453 -22.81 22.47 24.77
CA THR A 453 -21.81 22.03 25.74
C THR A 453 -22.05 22.67 27.11
N THR A 454 -21.68 21.96 28.17
CA THR A 454 -21.66 22.49 29.54
C THR A 454 -20.34 23.21 29.87
N ALA A 455 -19.34 23.12 29.01
CA ALA A 455 -18.07 23.81 29.18
C ALA A 455 -18.25 25.31 28.95
N PHE A 456 -17.55 26.12 29.74
CA PHE A 456 -17.56 27.57 29.56
C PHE A 456 -16.89 27.97 28.24
N ILE A 457 -17.58 28.66 27.38
CA ILE A 457 -17.05 29.23 26.16
C ILE A 457 -16.99 30.75 26.31
N PRO A 458 -15.82 31.39 26.15
CA PRO A 458 -15.73 32.88 26.20
C PRO A 458 -16.65 33.51 25.14
N PRO A 459 -17.47 34.52 25.52
CA PRO A 459 -18.43 35.13 24.59
C PRO A 459 -17.80 35.71 23.32
N GLY A 460 -16.55 36.18 23.41
CA GLY A 460 -15.78 36.65 22.24
C GLY A 460 -15.51 35.52 21.24
N LEU A 461 -15.11 34.35 21.72
CA LEU A 461 -14.86 33.19 20.87
C LEU A 461 -16.14 32.66 20.22
N GLU A 462 -17.23 32.57 20.99
CA GLU A 462 -18.53 32.16 20.44
C GLU A 462 -18.99 33.09 19.33
N ARG A 463 -18.98 34.42 19.54
CA ARG A 463 -19.32 35.39 18.50
C ARG A 463 -18.44 35.24 17.25
N THR A 464 -17.15 34.98 17.44
CA THR A 464 -16.20 34.77 16.35
C THR A 464 -16.59 33.53 15.53
N VAL A 465 -16.84 32.40 16.17
CA VAL A 465 -17.26 31.17 15.51
C VAL A 465 -18.59 31.33 14.78
N MET A 466 -19.56 31.99 15.41
CA MET A 466 -20.86 32.25 14.78
C MET A 466 -20.76 33.17 13.55
N ALA A 467 -19.86 34.13 13.57
CA ALA A 467 -19.59 34.97 12.39
C ALA A 467 -19.00 34.17 11.21
N TRP A 468 -18.18 33.14 11.47
CA TRP A 468 -17.65 32.27 10.40
C TRP A 468 -18.73 31.40 9.78
N LEU A 469 -19.73 31.01 10.57
CA LEU A 469 -20.86 30.17 10.15
C LEU A 469 -21.99 30.99 9.49
N ALA A 470 -21.80 32.27 9.21
CA ALA A 470 -22.74 33.07 8.45
C ALA A 470 -23.00 32.44 7.07
N LYS A 471 -24.27 32.42 6.66
CA LYS A 471 -24.69 31.76 5.42
C LYS A 471 -24.14 32.44 4.18
N LYS A 472 -24.22 33.77 4.17
CA LYS A 472 -23.70 34.59 3.06
C LYS A 472 -22.20 34.82 3.26
N PRO A 473 -21.36 34.61 2.23
CA PRO A 473 -19.93 34.86 2.32
C PRO A 473 -19.58 36.31 2.71
N GLU A 474 -20.41 37.30 2.30
CA GLU A 474 -20.23 38.73 2.64
C GLU A 474 -20.38 39.04 4.12
N ASP A 475 -21.12 38.24 4.88
CA ASP A 475 -21.34 38.39 6.31
C ASP A 475 -20.21 37.72 7.14
N ARG A 476 -19.29 37.01 6.51
CA ARG A 476 -18.12 36.38 7.14
C ARG A 476 -16.92 37.32 7.19
N PRO A 477 -15.87 36.99 7.98
CA PRO A 477 -14.59 37.72 7.89
C PRO A 477 -14.09 37.78 6.44
N ARG A 478 -13.51 38.92 6.06
CA ARG A 478 -13.10 39.18 4.66
C ARG A 478 -11.96 38.29 4.19
N SER A 479 -11.13 37.81 5.10
CA SER A 479 -9.96 36.97 4.77
C SER A 479 -9.52 36.16 5.97
N ALA A 480 -8.64 35.15 5.72
CA ALA A 480 -8.05 34.34 6.77
C ALA A 480 -7.13 35.13 7.71
N GLU A 481 -6.51 36.23 7.24
CA GLU A 481 -5.75 37.15 8.10
C GLU A 481 -6.68 37.95 9.05
N ALA A 482 -7.86 38.37 8.56
CA ALA A 482 -8.85 39.02 9.43
C ALA A 482 -9.33 38.04 10.52
N LEU A 483 -9.54 36.80 10.15
CA LEU A 483 -9.90 35.73 11.07
C LEU A 483 -8.80 35.45 12.10
N ALA A 484 -7.53 35.39 11.68
CA ALA A 484 -6.40 35.20 12.60
C ALA A 484 -6.31 36.34 13.65
N ARG A 485 -6.60 37.60 13.27
CA ARG A 485 -6.65 38.74 14.20
C ARG A 485 -7.79 38.60 15.21
N MET A 486 -9.01 38.20 14.78
CA MET A 486 -10.11 37.93 15.70
C MET A 486 -9.77 36.84 16.73
N LEU A 487 -9.07 35.81 16.31
CA LEU A 487 -8.59 34.74 17.22
C LEU A 487 -7.49 35.26 18.18
N GLU A 488 -6.65 36.20 17.75
CA GLU A 488 -5.61 36.78 18.58
C GLU A 488 -6.22 37.62 19.73
N GLU A 489 -7.30 38.33 19.46
CA GLU A 489 -8.09 39.03 20.50
C GLU A 489 -8.67 38.03 21.53
N CYS A 490 -9.11 36.86 21.09
CA CYS A 490 -9.63 35.80 21.97
C CYS A 490 -8.54 35.12 22.81
N GLN A 491 -7.28 35.09 22.35
CA GLN A 491 -6.18 34.40 23.02
C GLN A 491 -5.89 34.97 24.41
N ASN A 492 -6.01 36.26 24.60
CA ASN A 492 -5.80 36.91 25.90
C ASN A 492 -6.84 36.50 26.93
N ALA A 493 -8.05 36.16 26.50
CA ALA A 493 -9.14 35.69 27.37
C ALA A 493 -9.05 34.20 27.74
N CYS A 494 -8.33 33.42 26.95
CA CYS A 494 -8.18 31.99 27.16
C CYS A 494 -6.78 31.54 26.71
N PRO A 495 -5.75 31.72 27.57
CA PRO A 495 -4.39 31.35 27.23
C PRO A 495 -4.23 29.83 27.12
N TRP A 496 -3.38 29.41 26.19
CA TRP A 496 -2.90 28.06 26.05
C TRP A 496 -1.41 28.09 25.77
N THR A 497 -0.63 27.58 26.70
CA THR A 497 0.84 27.66 26.65
C THR A 497 1.46 26.38 26.09
N GLN A 498 2.74 26.44 25.70
CA GLN A 498 3.49 25.24 25.34
C GLN A 498 3.61 24.25 26.51
N ALA A 499 3.67 24.72 27.73
CA ALA A 499 3.67 23.85 28.91
C ALA A 499 2.34 23.08 29.08
N ASP A 500 1.21 23.72 28.80
CA ASP A 500 -0.11 23.06 28.80
C ASP A 500 -0.19 22.00 27.69
N ALA A 501 0.29 22.33 26.50
CA ALA A 501 0.35 21.41 25.37
C ALA A 501 1.27 20.21 25.69
N GLU A 502 2.49 20.46 26.17
CA GLU A 502 3.45 19.42 26.53
C GLU A 502 2.87 18.45 27.57
N LEU A 503 2.25 19.00 28.64
CA LEU A 503 1.63 18.20 29.69
C LEU A 503 0.52 17.31 29.11
N TRP A 504 -0.33 17.90 28.26
CA TRP A 504 -1.42 17.15 27.62
C TRP A 504 -0.88 16.01 26.75
N TRP A 505 0.15 16.26 25.91
CA TRP A 505 0.75 15.25 25.04
C TRP A 505 1.42 14.13 25.82
N ARG A 506 2.19 14.46 26.86
CA ARG A 506 2.84 13.45 27.72
C ARG A 506 1.83 12.55 28.43
N THR A 507 0.68 13.11 28.78
CA THR A 507 -0.37 12.38 29.48
C THR A 507 -1.19 11.47 28.56
N HIS A 508 -1.48 11.91 27.34
CA HIS A 508 -2.46 11.25 26.47
C HIS A 508 -1.84 10.56 25.26
N LEU A 509 -0.72 11.06 24.75
CA LEU A 509 -0.02 10.55 23.57
C LEU A 509 1.50 10.48 23.83
N PRO A 510 1.98 9.58 24.70
CA PRO A 510 3.40 9.42 24.97
C PRO A 510 4.17 9.02 23.70
N GLU A 511 5.49 9.32 23.68
CA GLU A 511 6.36 9.04 22.53
C GLU A 511 6.33 7.56 22.12
N GLY A 512 6.31 7.30 20.83
CA GLY A 512 6.29 5.94 20.26
C GLY A 512 4.89 5.38 19.99
N THR A 513 3.81 6.07 20.33
CA THR A 513 2.45 5.68 20.00
C THR A 513 2.11 6.17 18.58
N ILE A 514 2.58 5.49 17.56
CA ILE A 514 1.99 5.64 16.21
C ILE A 514 0.63 4.94 16.30
N HIS A 515 -0.46 5.69 16.31
CA HIS A 515 -1.79 5.12 16.20
C HIS A 515 -2.05 4.74 14.74
N PRO A 516 -2.07 3.44 14.38
CA PRO A 516 -2.76 3.02 13.18
C PRO A 516 -4.24 3.36 13.39
N MET A 517 -4.89 3.96 12.41
CA MET A 517 -6.34 4.19 12.46
C MET A 517 -7.05 2.86 12.69
N ASP A 518 -7.97 2.86 13.65
CA ASP A 518 -8.71 1.73 14.19
C ASP A 518 -9.35 0.85 13.10
N GLU A 519 -9.05 -0.45 13.10
CA GLU A 519 -9.61 -1.47 12.19
C GLU A 519 -11.14 -1.61 12.30
N SER A 520 -11.78 -0.97 13.28
CA SER A 520 -13.22 -1.05 13.51
C SER A 520 -14.08 -0.40 12.42
N GLN A 521 -13.53 0.51 11.60
CA GLN A 521 -14.24 1.10 10.46
C GLN A 521 -14.23 0.23 9.19
N GLN A 522 -13.41 -0.83 9.12
CA GLN A 522 -13.43 -1.78 8.00
C GLN A 522 -14.69 -2.67 7.98
N LYS A 523 -15.36 -2.90 9.11
CA LYS A 523 -16.51 -3.81 9.19
C LYS A 523 -17.85 -3.20 8.79
N THR A 524 -17.98 -1.87 8.77
CA THR A 524 -19.27 -1.23 8.46
C THR A 524 -19.54 -1.05 6.97
N SER A 525 -18.52 -1.11 6.10
CA SER A 525 -18.69 -1.00 4.65
C SER A 525 -18.88 -2.34 3.92
N THR A 526 -18.63 -3.48 4.59
CA THR A 526 -18.74 -4.81 3.96
C THR A 526 -20.07 -5.51 4.26
N SER A 527 -20.86 -5.03 5.22
CA SER A 527 -22.13 -5.67 5.61
C SER A 527 -23.36 -5.20 4.83
N THR A 528 -23.24 -4.21 3.93
CA THR A 528 -24.40 -3.68 3.16
C THR A 528 -24.54 -4.29 1.76
N ILE A 529 -23.63 -5.16 1.31
CA ILE A 529 -23.70 -5.80 -0.03
C ILE A 529 -24.23 -7.24 0.01
N ALA A 530 -24.46 -7.82 1.17
CA ALA A 530 -24.87 -9.24 1.29
C ALA A 530 -26.38 -9.48 1.53
N MET A 531 -27.26 -8.53 1.25
CA MET A 531 -28.70 -8.76 1.32
C MET A 531 -29.45 -8.14 0.14
N ARG A 532 -29.31 -8.72 -1.05
CA ARG A 532 -30.33 -8.72 -2.10
C ARG A 532 -29.97 -9.70 -3.23
N THR A 533 -30.17 -10.99 -2.97
CA THR A 533 -30.53 -11.99 -3.99
C THR A 533 -31.37 -13.05 -3.29
N MET A 534 -32.67 -12.84 -3.28
CA MET A 534 -33.76 -13.81 -3.36
C MET A 534 -34.95 -13.09 -3.96
#